data_ce54be200014296cb0f12a10ae58cf1e
#
_entry.id   ce54be200014296cb0f12a10ae58cf1e
#
_cell.length_a   1.000
_cell.length_b   1.000
_cell.length_c   1.000
_cell.angle_alpha   90.00
_cell.angle_beta   90.00
_cell.angle_gamma   90.00
#
_symmetry.space_group_name_H-M   'P 1'
#
loop_
_entity.id
_entity.type
_entity.pdbx_description
1 polymer ?
#
loop_
_entity_poly.entity_id
_entity_poly.type
_entity_poly.pdbx_seq_one_letter_code
_entity_poly.pdbx_strand_id
1 'polypeptide(L)'
;MIDGNTILVVVPARGGSKGVKLKNLRPLNGVPLVSLVGQVVRQLPYVDRAVVSTDHPEIAAAAVASGLEAPFLRPDSLAGDRIADWDVLHHVLMICEEMDSCRYDVIVMLQPTSPSRRPEQVTATVQKLITGGYDAVWTVSETDSKAHPLKQLVILEDRLSYYDPAGATIIARQQLTPVYHRNGIAYAISRDCLVNKRSIMGEQTSFVLVDGPVINIDTELDFQFAEFLLRQAGSHD
;
A
#
# COMPACT_ATOMS: atom_id res chain seq x y z
N MET A 1 7.12 11.74 15.67
CA MET A 1 8.39 10.97 15.85
C MET A 1 8.17 9.74 16.71
N ILE A 2 8.86 8.65 16.38
CA ILE A 2 8.93 7.43 17.19
C ILE A 2 10.41 7.03 17.32
N ASP A 3 10.87 6.81 18.57
CA ASP A 3 12.27 6.47 18.91
C ASP A 3 13.31 7.42 18.24
N GLY A 4 13.00 8.71 18.18
CA GLY A 4 13.83 9.74 17.59
C GLY A 4 13.80 9.81 16.06
N ASN A 5 13.07 8.93 15.36
CA ASN A 5 12.94 8.94 13.91
C ASN A 5 11.77 9.81 13.47
N THR A 6 11.99 10.62 12.44
CA THR A 6 10.98 11.44 11.77
C THR A 6 10.25 10.64 10.70
N ILE A 7 8.90 10.75 10.65
CA ILE A 7 8.05 9.88 9.85
C ILE A 7 7.19 10.68 8.88
N LEU A 8 7.39 10.42 7.57
CA LEU A 8 6.57 10.93 6.49
C LEU A 8 5.63 9.84 5.97
N VAL A 9 4.33 10.06 6.08
CA VAL A 9 3.33 9.23 5.41
C VAL A 9 3.06 9.76 4.02
N VAL A 10 3.08 8.89 3.02
CA VAL A 10 2.74 9.20 1.63
C VAL A 10 1.56 8.35 1.19
N VAL A 11 0.53 9.01 0.65
CA VAL A 11 -0.69 8.38 0.14
C VAL A 11 -0.74 8.58 -1.38
N PRO A 12 -0.31 7.60 -2.20
CA PRO A 12 -0.38 7.72 -3.65
C PRO A 12 -1.82 7.53 -4.13
N ALA A 13 -2.40 8.56 -4.74
CA ALA A 13 -3.82 8.59 -5.12
C ALA A 13 -4.04 9.30 -6.46
N ARG A 14 -3.61 8.68 -7.58
CA ARG A 14 -3.80 9.28 -8.91
C ARG A 14 -5.27 9.29 -9.34
N GLY A 15 -5.65 10.24 -10.23
CA GLY A 15 -6.99 10.35 -10.81
C GLY A 15 -7.27 9.31 -11.91
N GLY A 16 -6.23 8.91 -12.66
CA GLY A 16 -6.32 8.05 -13.84
C GLY A 16 -6.48 6.55 -13.55
N SER A 17 -7.47 6.15 -12.75
CA SER A 17 -7.73 4.73 -12.44
C SER A 17 -8.46 4.03 -13.58
N LYS A 18 -7.96 2.86 -14.07
CA LYS A 18 -8.54 2.12 -15.21
C LYS A 18 -9.72 1.22 -14.84
N GLY A 19 -9.62 0.48 -13.74
CA GLY A 19 -10.66 -0.49 -13.34
C GLY A 19 -11.93 0.18 -12.82
N VAL A 20 -11.77 1.22 -12.01
CA VAL A 20 -12.87 2.03 -11.46
C VAL A 20 -12.53 3.50 -11.66
N LYS A 21 -13.37 4.24 -12.40
CA LYS A 21 -13.14 5.66 -12.66
C LYS A 21 -13.09 6.46 -11.36
N LEU A 22 -12.08 7.32 -11.20
CA LEU A 22 -11.86 8.13 -10.00
C LEU A 22 -11.94 7.31 -8.70
N LYS A 23 -11.38 6.12 -8.72
CA LYS A 23 -11.44 5.13 -7.63
C LYS A 23 -11.22 5.73 -6.24
N ASN A 24 -10.24 6.63 -6.11
CA ASN A 24 -9.87 7.24 -4.83
C ASN A 24 -10.94 8.18 -4.25
N LEU A 25 -11.88 8.66 -5.08
CA LEU A 25 -13.05 9.45 -4.66
C LEU A 25 -14.30 8.59 -4.44
N ARG A 26 -14.30 7.34 -4.91
CA ARG A 26 -15.46 6.46 -4.74
C ARG A 26 -15.72 6.23 -3.26
N PRO A 27 -16.97 6.45 -2.82
CA PRO A 27 -17.33 6.21 -1.43
C PRO A 27 -17.46 4.71 -1.14
N LEU A 28 -16.85 4.28 -0.06
CA LEU A 28 -17.06 2.98 0.57
C LEU A 28 -17.81 3.24 1.88
N ASN A 29 -19.05 2.74 2.02
CA ASN A 29 -19.95 3.09 3.12
C ASN A 29 -20.07 4.61 3.36
N GLY A 30 -20.14 5.40 2.27
CA GLY A 30 -20.30 6.85 2.32
C GLY A 30 -19.01 7.66 2.50
N VAL A 31 -17.83 7.02 2.64
CA VAL A 31 -16.54 7.69 2.85
C VAL A 31 -15.63 7.44 1.64
N PRO A 32 -15.07 8.48 0.97
CA PRO A 32 -14.11 8.29 -0.12
C PRO A 32 -12.91 7.44 0.30
N LEU A 33 -12.38 6.59 -0.59
CA LEU A 33 -11.25 5.71 -0.26
C LEU A 33 -10.03 6.48 0.26
N VAL A 34 -9.71 7.62 -0.35
CA VAL A 34 -8.59 8.45 0.12
C VAL A 34 -8.83 8.99 1.52
N SER A 35 -10.09 9.29 1.86
CA SER A 35 -10.46 9.83 3.17
C SER A 35 -10.39 8.78 4.28
N LEU A 36 -10.61 7.49 3.96
CA LEU A 36 -10.40 6.39 4.92
C LEU A 36 -8.94 6.33 5.38
N VAL A 37 -7.98 6.62 4.49
CA VAL A 37 -6.57 6.68 4.88
C VAL A 37 -6.32 7.84 5.85
N GLY A 38 -6.87 9.02 5.59
CA GLY A 38 -6.76 10.17 6.49
C GLY A 38 -7.31 9.88 7.89
N GLN A 39 -8.44 9.17 7.97
CA GLN A 39 -9.02 8.75 9.26
C GLN A 39 -8.08 7.82 10.06
N VAL A 40 -7.34 6.92 9.39
CA VAL A 40 -6.33 6.07 10.04
C VAL A 40 -5.13 6.91 10.48
N VAL A 41 -4.63 7.80 9.63
CA VAL A 41 -3.46 8.64 9.93
C VAL A 41 -3.70 9.53 11.16
N ARG A 42 -4.90 10.06 11.35
CA ARG A 42 -5.26 10.83 12.56
C ARG A 42 -5.09 10.05 13.87
N GLN A 43 -5.07 8.73 13.82
CA GLN A 43 -4.88 7.84 14.97
C GLN A 43 -3.41 7.45 15.17
N LEU A 44 -2.48 8.02 14.39
CA LEU A 44 -1.06 7.74 14.44
C LEU A 44 -0.30 9.00 14.95
N PRO A 45 -0.27 9.24 16.29
CA PRO A 45 0.25 10.50 16.86
C PRO A 45 1.75 10.69 16.65
N TYR A 46 2.45 9.67 16.20
CA TYR A 46 3.89 9.70 15.93
C TYR A 46 4.23 10.13 14.48
N VAL A 47 3.24 10.25 13.60
CA VAL A 47 3.45 10.72 12.23
C VAL A 47 3.74 12.23 12.26
N ASP A 48 4.86 12.64 11.70
CA ASP A 48 5.26 14.04 11.67
C ASP A 48 4.59 14.79 10.53
N ARG A 49 4.44 14.15 9.38
CA ARG A 49 3.73 14.68 8.21
C ARG A 49 3.03 13.59 7.42
N ALA A 50 1.87 13.90 6.85
CA ALA A 50 1.10 12.97 6.01
C ALA A 50 0.58 13.67 4.76
N VAL A 51 1.08 13.25 3.60
CA VAL A 51 0.84 13.90 2.30
C VAL A 51 0.14 12.96 1.33
N VAL A 52 -0.92 13.46 0.68
CA VAL A 52 -1.48 12.81 -0.51
C VAL A 52 -0.70 13.25 -1.75
N SER A 53 -0.23 12.30 -2.53
CA SER A 53 0.35 12.56 -3.85
C SER A 53 -0.70 12.25 -4.92
N THR A 54 -1.27 13.28 -5.52
CA THR A 54 -2.33 13.18 -6.54
C THR A 54 -2.16 14.24 -7.62
N ASP A 55 -2.57 13.90 -8.83
CA ASP A 55 -2.69 14.77 -10.01
C ASP A 55 -4.10 15.40 -10.12
N HIS A 56 -5.04 15.03 -9.22
CA HIS A 56 -6.45 15.39 -9.33
C HIS A 56 -6.92 16.30 -8.20
N PRO A 57 -7.40 17.54 -8.49
CA PRO A 57 -7.78 18.52 -7.46
C PRO A 57 -8.86 18.04 -6.48
N GLU A 58 -9.88 17.29 -6.96
CA GLU A 58 -10.93 16.78 -6.07
C GLU A 58 -10.41 15.70 -5.11
N ILE A 59 -9.44 14.86 -5.55
CA ILE A 59 -8.79 13.89 -4.66
C ILE A 59 -7.98 14.63 -3.60
N ALA A 60 -7.26 15.69 -3.98
CA ALA A 60 -6.55 16.54 -3.04
C ALA A 60 -7.50 17.16 -2.01
N ALA A 61 -8.63 17.72 -2.44
CA ALA A 61 -9.63 18.31 -1.55
C ALA A 61 -10.22 17.28 -0.56
N ALA A 62 -10.58 16.09 -1.05
CA ALA A 62 -11.10 15.00 -0.20
C ALA A 62 -10.06 14.51 0.83
N ALA A 63 -8.80 14.43 0.43
CA ALA A 63 -7.69 14.07 1.31
C ALA A 63 -7.48 15.11 2.41
N VAL A 64 -7.46 16.41 2.06
CA VAL A 64 -7.31 17.52 3.03
C VAL A 64 -8.48 17.51 4.02
N ALA A 65 -9.72 17.35 3.56
CA ALA A 65 -10.89 17.25 4.45
C ALA A 65 -10.78 16.08 5.45
N SER A 66 -10.01 15.04 5.12
CA SER A 66 -9.78 13.88 5.99
C SER A 66 -8.54 13.97 6.88
N GLY A 67 -7.75 15.08 6.80
CA GLY A 67 -6.59 15.35 7.66
C GLY A 67 -5.24 14.98 7.04
N LEU A 68 -5.19 14.72 5.73
CA LEU A 68 -3.94 14.65 4.98
C LEU A 68 -3.58 16.04 4.45
N GLU A 69 -2.32 16.24 4.09
CA GLU A 69 -1.87 17.45 3.38
C GLU A 69 -1.79 17.19 1.87
N ALA A 70 -2.07 18.22 1.08
CA ALA A 70 -1.88 18.25 -0.37
C ALA A 70 -1.10 19.52 -0.78
N PRO A 71 0.20 19.61 -0.41
CA PRO A 71 0.98 20.83 -0.61
C PRO A 71 1.31 21.12 -2.08
N PHE A 72 1.13 20.14 -2.94
CA PHE A 72 1.33 20.22 -4.41
C PHE A 72 0.42 19.26 -5.15
N LEU A 73 0.22 19.49 -6.43
CA LEU A 73 -0.32 18.47 -7.34
C LEU A 73 0.85 17.70 -7.98
N ARG A 74 0.69 16.39 -8.08
CA ARG A 74 1.66 15.51 -8.74
C ARG A 74 1.76 15.89 -10.22
N PRO A 75 2.95 16.08 -10.78
CA PRO A 75 3.10 16.37 -12.21
C PRO A 75 2.64 15.20 -13.07
N ASP A 76 2.08 15.50 -14.25
CA ASP A 76 1.55 14.50 -15.20
C ASP A 76 2.58 13.44 -15.57
N SER A 77 3.87 13.80 -15.62
CA SER A 77 4.98 12.88 -15.87
C SER A 77 5.09 11.75 -14.83
N LEU A 78 4.53 11.94 -13.63
CA LEU A 78 4.49 10.96 -12.54
C LEU A 78 3.08 10.37 -12.30
N ALA A 79 2.09 10.69 -13.13
CA ALA A 79 0.71 10.24 -12.99
C ALA A 79 0.33 9.07 -13.93
N GLY A 80 1.26 8.65 -14.79
CA GLY A 80 1.04 7.58 -15.77
C GLY A 80 0.89 6.18 -15.15
N ASP A 81 0.39 5.23 -15.98
CA ASP A 81 0.14 3.85 -15.56
C ASP A 81 1.40 3.02 -15.25
N ARG A 82 2.55 3.42 -15.78
CA ARG A 82 3.82 2.71 -15.67
C ARG A 82 4.80 3.39 -14.72
N ILE A 83 4.34 4.36 -13.94
CA ILE A 83 5.16 5.02 -12.93
C ILE A 83 5.31 4.10 -11.73
N ALA A 84 6.55 3.87 -11.32
CA ALA A 84 6.84 3.03 -10.17
C ALA A 84 6.49 3.75 -8.85
N ASP A 85 6.12 2.97 -7.82
CA ASP A 85 5.90 3.50 -6.49
C ASP A 85 7.13 4.30 -5.99
N TRP A 86 8.33 3.84 -6.35
CA TRP A 86 9.58 4.52 -6.01
C TRP A 86 9.62 5.98 -6.51
N ASP A 87 9.27 6.22 -7.77
CA ASP A 87 9.29 7.56 -8.36
C ASP A 87 8.37 8.52 -7.60
N VAL A 88 7.18 8.03 -7.24
CA VAL A 88 6.19 8.83 -6.49
C VAL A 88 6.67 9.13 -5.08
N LEU A 89 7.19 8.14 -4.36
CA LEU A 89 7.66 8.31 -2.99
C LEU A 89 8.89 9.22 -2.92
N HIS A 90 9.84 9.04 -3.84
CA HIS A 90 11.03 9.87 -3.92
C HIS A 90 10.69 11.32 -4.22
N HIS A 91 9.78 11.57 -5.17
CA HIS A 91 9.30 12.92 -5.49
C HIS A 91 8.68 13.61 -4.26
N VAL A 92 7.79 12.92 -3.54
CA VAL A 92 7.15 13.48 -2.34
C VAL A 92 8.19 13.77 -1.26
N LEU A 93 9.10 12.81 -1.00
CA LEU A 93 10.14 12.97 0.01
C LEU A 93 10.99 14.23 -0.25
N MET A 94 11.50 14.38 -1.47
CA MET A 94 12.38 15.50 -1.82
C MET A 94 11.67 16.85 -1.64
N ILE A 95 10.42 16.97 -2.09
CA ILE A 95 9.65 18.23 -1.91
C ILE A 95 9.36 18.51 -0.44
N CYS A 96 8.94 17.49 0.32
CA CYS A 96 8.64 17.68 1.73
C CYS A 96 9.89 18.07 2.54
N GLU A 97 11.03 17.43 2.29
CA GLU A 97 12.30 17.78 2.96
C GLU A 97 12.74 19.23 2.64
N GLU A 98 12.57 19.67 1.38
CA GLU A 98 12.85 21.05 0.98
C GLU A 98 11.91 22.05 1.66
N MET A 99 10.59 21.78 1.64
CA MET A 99 9.59 22.68 2.25
C MET A 99 9.75 22.80 3.76
N ASP A 100 10.07 21.72 4.44
CA ASP A 100 10.14 21.67 5.90
C ASP A 100 11.54 22.00 6.43
N SER A 101 12.54 22.11 5.55
CA SER A 101 13.95 22.26 5.92
C SER A 101 14.39 21.19 6.94
N CYS A 102 13.87 20.00 6.82
CA CYS A 102 14.16 18.85 7.69
C CYS A 102 14.41 17.59 6.87
N ARG A 103 14.78 16.51 7.54
CA ARG A 103 14.99 15.19 6.94
C ARG A 103 13.99 14.19 7.55
N TYR A 104 13.39 13.34 6.73
CA TYR A 104 12.53 12.25 7.17
C TYR A 104 13.31 10.93 7.14
N ASP A 105 13.32 10.21 8.28
CA ASP A 105 14.07 8.95 8.43
C ASP A 105 13.31 7.76 7.89
N VAL A 106 11.97 7.79 8.02
CA VAL A 106 11.06 6.72 7.60
C VAL A 106 9.98 7.27 6.69
N ILE A 107 9.80 6.63 5.55
CA ILE A 107 8.73 6.90 4.60
C ILE A 107 7.71 5.75 4.69
N VAL A 108 6.44 6.07 4.93
CA VAL A 108 5.38 5.07 5.03
C VAL A 108 4.38 5.27 3.89
N MET A 109 4.33 4.32 2.97
CA MET A 109 3.33 4.33 1.91
C MET A 109 2.06 3.61 2.37
N LEU A 110 0.91 4.30 2.22
CA LEU A 110 -0.42 3.79 2.52
C LEU A 110 -1.31 3.87 1.27
N GLN A 111 -1.66 2.72 0.69
CA GLN A 111 -2.48 2.70 -0.52
C GLN A 111 -3.97 2.85 -0.20
N PRO A 112 -4.72 3.81 -0.80
CA PRO A 112 -6.17 3.96 -0.57
C PRO A 112 -6.99 2.72 -0.92
N THR A 113 -6.48 1.89 -1.81
CA THR A 113 -7.14 0.65 -2.26
C THR A 113 -7.25 -0.44 -1.19
N SER A 114 -6.63 -0.26 -0.02
CA SER A 114 -6.68 -1.20 1.10
C SER A 114 -7.48 -0.61 2.27
N PRO A 115 -8.83 -0.58 2.17
CA PRO A 115 -9.70 0.13 3.12
C PRO A 115 -9.80 -0.53 4.50
N SER A 116 -9.46 -1.81 4.62
CA SER A 116 -9.48 -2.58 5.87
C SER A 116 -8.25 -2.33 6.76
N ARG A 117 -7.42 -1.33 6.43
CA ARG A 117 -6.24 -0.93 7.21
C ARG A 117 -6.62 -0.52 8.63
N ARG A 118 -5.84 -0.97 9.61
CA ARG A 118 -5.95 -0.57 11.01
C ARG A 118 -4.67 0.15 11.48
N PRO A 119 -4.79 1.11 12.42
CA PRO A 119 -3.64 1.87 12.93
C PRO A 119 -2.52 0.97 13.50
N GLU A 120 -2.90 -0.12 14.18
CA GLU A 120 -1.97 -1.06 14.81
C GLU A 120 -1.06 -1.74 13.78
N GLN A 121 -1.59 -2.04 12.59
CA GLN A 121 -0.81 -2.65 11.50
C GLN A 121 0.24 -1.68 10.95
N VAL A 122 -0.10 -0.40 10.81
CA VAL A 122 0.83 0.65 10.40
C VAL A 122 1.92 0.82 11.47
N THR A 123 1.52 0.91 12.74
CA THR A 123 2.43 1.06 13.87
C THR A 123 3.41 -0.11 13.96
N ALA A 124 2.91 -1.35 13.87
CA ALA A 124 3.77 -2.55 13.90
C ALA A 124 4.79 -2.56 12.75
N THR A 125 4.38 -2.07 11.56
CA THR A 125 5.26 -2.00 10.40
C THR A 125 6.40 -1.00 10.61
N VAL A 126 6.09 0.20 11.13
CA VAL A 126 7.08 1.25 11.42
C VAL A 126 8.01 0.82 12.56
N GLN A 127 7.46 0.33 13.66
CA GLN A 127 8.25 -0.13 14.79
C GLN A 127 9.22 -1.24 14.40
N LYS A 128 8.76 -2.22 13.62
CA LYS A 128 9.62 -3.31 13.16
C LYS A 128 10.74 -2.82 12.25
N LEU A 129 10.50 -1.82 11.39
CA LEU A 129 11.54 -1.20 10.57
C LEU A 129 12.63 -0.61 11.45
N ILE A 130 12.25 0.23 12.41
CA ILE A 130 13.17 0.98 13.27
C ILE A 130 13.97 0.03 14.17
N THR A 131 13.27 -0.85 14.89
CA THR A 131 13.94 -1.75 15.86
C THR A 131 14.80 -2.82 15.22
N GLY A 132 14.44 -3.25 14.00
CA GLY A 132 15.17 -4.28 13.27
C GLY A 132 16.26 -3.76 12.35
N GLY A 133 16.35 -2.44 12.13
CA GLY A 133 17.33 -1.83 11.22
C GLY A 133 17.16 -2.29 9.76
N TYR A 134 15.93 -2.59 9.34
CA TYR A 134 15.66 -3.07 7.99
C TYR A 134 15.66 -1.94 6.95
N ASP A 135 15.88 -2.29 5.70
CA ASP A 135 15.71 -1.39 4.56
C ASP A 135 14.23 -1.02 4.36
N ALA A 136 13.38 -2.03 4.47
CA ALA A 136 11.95 -1.87 4.39
C ALA A 136 11.22 -2.94 5.22
N VAL A 137 9.99 -2.65 5.61
CA VAL A 137 9.06 -3.62 6.19
C VAL A 137 7.71 -3.46 5.49
N TRP A 138 7.21 -4.57 4.93
CA TRP A 138 5.95 -4.58 4.21
C TRP A 138 4.89 -5.39 4.94
N THR A 139 3.67 -4.94 4.90
CA THR A 139 2.54 -5.80 5.25
C THR A 139 2.27 -6.77 4.11
N VAL A 140 2.11 -8.04 4.45
CA VAL A 140 1.84 -9.13 3.51
C VAL A 140 0.69 -9.99 4.01
N SER A 141 0.03 -10.67 3.08
CA SER A 141 -0.97 -11.71 3.38
C SER A 141 -0.58 -13.01 2.72
N GLU A 142 -0.97 -14.14 3.33
CA GLU A 142 -0.76 -15.45 2.72
C GLU A 142 -1.59 -15.55 1.43
N THR A 143 -0.97 -16.06 0.39
CA THR A 143 -1.62 -16.25 -0.91
C THR A 143 -2.42 -17.54 -0.91
N ASP A 144 -3.69 -17.47 -1.32
CA ASP A 144 -4.53 -18.65 -1.46
C ASP A 144 -3.85 -19.71 -2.34
N SER A 145 -3.98 -20.96 -1.94
CA SER A 145 -3.33 -22.08 -2.63
C SER A 145 -3.73 -22.21 -4.11
N LYS A 146 -4.89 -21.66 -4.52
CA LYS A 146 -5.30 -21.62 -5.94
C LYS A 146 -4.49 -20.61 -6.75
N ALA A 147 -4.01 -19.54 -6.10
CA ALA A 147 -3.17 -18.52 -6.71
C ALA A 147 -1.66 -18.78 -6.52
N HIS A 148 -1.29 -19.95 -5.95
CA HIS A 148 0.11 -20.32 -5.74
C HIS A 148 0.85 -20.45 -7.08
N PRO A 149 2.10 -19.91 -7.24
CA PRO A 149 2.84 -19.95 -8.50
C PRO A 149 2.95 -21.33 -9.13
N LEU A 150 3.18 -22.38 -8.33
CA LEU A 150 3.27 -23.77 -8.82
C LEU A 150 1.94 -24.33 -9.34
N LYS A 151 0.82 -23.64 -9.13
CA LYS A 151 -0.49 -24.05 -9.67
C LYS A 151 -0.93 -23.19 -10.86
N GLN A 152 -0.16 -22.18 -11.21
CA GLN A 152 -0.50 -21.30 -12.33
C GLN A 152 -0.15 -21.97 -13.66
N LEU A 153 -0.97 -21.67 -14.66
CA LEU A 153 -0.83 -22.21 -16.02
C LEU A 153 -0.63 -21.07 -17.01
N VAL A 154 0.07 -21.35 -18.08
CA VAL A 154 0.23 -20.44 -19.23
C VAL A 154 -0.33 -21.11 -20.50
N ILE A 155 -0.89 -20.28 -21.37
CA ILE A 155 -1.33 -20.71 -22.69
C ILE A 155 -0.33 -20.17 -23.71
N LEU A 156 0.31 -21.08 -24.44
CA LEU A 156 1.24 -20.78 -25.53
C LEU A 156 0.78 -21.52 -26.79
N GLU A 157 0.45 -20.79 -27.84
CA GLU A 157 0.04 -21.39 -29.14
C GLU A 157 -1.05 -22.47 -29.01
N ASP A 158 -2.12 -22.16 -28.26
CA ASP A 158 -3.25 -23.09 -27.99
C ASP A 158 -2.87 -24.34 -27.15
N ARG A 159 -1.73 -24.32 -26.48
CA ARG A 159 -1.29 -25.36 -25.56
C ARG A 159 -1.23 -24.84 -24.12
N LEU A 160 -1.65 -25.69 -23.20
CA LEU A 160 -1.62 -25.41 -21.78
C LEU A 160 -0.37 -26.02 -21.14
N SER A 161 0.37 -25.22 -20.36
CA SER A 161 1.55 -25.65 -19.64
C SER A 161 1.57 -25.05 -18.23
N TYR A 162 2.25 -25.67 -17.27
CA TYR A 162 2.51 -25.03 -15.99
C TYR A 162 3.42 -23.81 -16.22
N TYR A 163 3.12 -22.71 -15.50
CA TYR A 163 3.98 -21.51 -15.47
C TYR A 163 5.38 -21.88 -14.93
N ASP A 164 5.41 -22.63 -13.83
CA ASP A 164 6.62 -23.25 -13.29
C ASP A 164 6.53 -24.76 -13.48
N PRO A 165 7.47 -25.38 -14.22
CA PRO A 165 7.46 -26.82 -14.47
C PRO A 165 7.39 -27.70 -13.22
N ALA A 166 7.91 -27.23 -12.07
CA ALA A 166 7.79 -27.93 -10.79
C ALA A 166 6.34 -28.13 -10.35
N GLY A 167 5.41 -27.33 -10.86
CA GLY A 167 3.98 -27.48 -10.60
C GLY A 167 3.40 -28.84 -11.02
N ALA A 168 3.98 -29.48 -12.04
CA ALA A 168 3.55 -30.80 -12.48
C ALA A 168 3.73 -31.92 -11.42
N THR A 169 4.58 -31.71 -10.43
CA THR A 169 4.84 -32.66 -9.34
C THR A 169 3.95 -32.47 -8.11
N ILE A 170 3.17 -31.39 -8.07
CA ILE A 170 2.33 -31.03 -6.92
C ILE A 170 1.01 -31.81 -7.01
N ILE A 171 0.85 -32.76 -6.12
CA ILE A 171 -0.36 -33.60 -6.02
C ILE A 171 -1.31 -33.11 -4.93
N ALA A 172 -0.75 -32.62 -3.82
CA ALA A 172 -1.51 -32.21 -2.64
C ALA A 172 -1.12 -30.84 -2.14
N ARG A 173 -2.11 -30.09 -1.56
CA ARG A 173 -1.90 -28.75 -1.01
C ARG A 173 -0.76 -28.70 0.02
N GLN A 174 -0.58 -29.76 0.79
CA GLN A 174 0.44 -29.84 1.84
C GLN A 174 1.88 -29.84 1.31
N GLN A 175 2.08 -30.04 0.02
CA GLN A 175 3.38 -29.97 -0.64
C GLN A 175 3.78 -28.53 -1.02
N LEU A 176 2.83 -27.60 -0.94
CA LEU A 176 3.09 -26.19 -1.28
C LEU A 176 3.77 -25.48 -0.11
N THR A 177 4.91 -24.86 -0.38
CA THR A 177 5.51 -23.91 0.57
C THR A 177 4.66 -22.63 0.62
N PRO A 178 4.28 -22.12 1.79
CA PRO A 178 3.51 -20.88 1.89
C PRO A 178 4.18 -19.72 1.12
N VAL A 179 3.41 -19.05 0.29
CA VAL A 179 3.83 -17.84 -0.42
C VAL A 179 2.94 -16.68 -0.02
N TYR A 180 3.47 -15.48 -0.13
CA TYR A 180 2.81 -14.28 0.34
C TYR A 180 2.75 -13.23 -0.76
N HIS A 181 1.76 -12.34 -0.67
CA HIS A 181 1.65 -11.19 -1.55
C HIS A 181 1.56 -9.89 -0.74
N ARG A 182 2.03 -8.81 -1.34
CA ARG A 182 1.87 -7.47 -0.77
C ARG A 182 0.39 -7.06 -0.80
N ASN A 183 -0.11 -6.48 0.28
CA ASN A 183 -1.54 -6.25 0.47
C ASN A 183 -1.96 -4.77 0.49
N GLY A 184 -1.04 -3.84 0.34
CA GLY A 184 -1.32 -2.41 0.25
C GLY A 184 -1.63 -1.71 1.58
N ILE A 185 -1.63 -2.43 2.71
CA ILE A 185 -1.97 -1.85 4.01
C ILE A 185 -0.92 -0.85 4.47
N ALA A 186 0.35 -1.27 4.58
CA ALA A 186 1.44 -0.38 4.95
C ALA A 186 2.79 -0.89 4.42
N TYR A 187 3.60 0.05 3.92
CA TYR A 187 4.99 -0.22 3.53
C TYR A 187 5.86 0.86 4.17
N ALA A 188 6.61 0.50 5.21
CA ALA A 188 7.59 1.37 5.83
C ALA A 188 8.95 1.15 5.16
N ILE A 189 9.61 2.23 4.78
CA ILE A 189 10.85 2.23 3.98
C ILE A 189 11.81 3.21 4.64
N SER A 190 13.05 2.78 4.89
CA SER A 190 14.08 3.68 5.38
C SER A 190 14.44 4.72 4.31
N ARG A 191 14.77 5.92 4.73
CA ARG A 191 15.25 6.94 3.79
C ARG A 191 16.45 6.47 2.98
N ASP A 192 17.36 5.76 3.60
CA ASP A 192 18.54 5.21 2.93
C ASP A 192 18.16 4.26 1.78
N CYS A 193 17.20 3.38 2.04
CA CYS A 193 16.67 2.47 1.02
C CYS A 193 16.06 3.24 -0.15
N LEU A 194 15.22 4.25 0.13
CA LEU A 194 14.54 5.01 -0.91
C LEU A 194 15.49 5.89 -1.72
N VAL A 195 16.42 6.59 -1.08
CA VAL A 195 17.28 7.60 -1.73
C VAL A 195 18.55 6.98 -2.29
N ASN A 196 19.30 6.25 -1.47
CA ASN A 196 20.63 5.74 -1.84
C ASN A 196 20.55 4.41 -2.59
N LYS A 197 19.73 3.46 -2.10
CA LYS A 197 19.53 2.17 -2.77
C LYS A 197 18.52 2.24 -3.92
N ARG A 198 17.79 3.36 -4.06
CA ARG A 198 16.79 3.60 -5.10
C ARG A 198 15.77 2.47 -5.19
N SER A 199 15.29 2.01 -4.05
CA SER A 199 14.37 0.88 -3.93
C SER A 199 13.32 1.15 -2.86
N ILE A 200 12.17 0.48 -2.98
CA ILE A 200 11.15 0.42 -1.92
C ILE A 200 11.22 -0.90 -1.15
N MET A 201 12.07 -1.82 -1.59
CA MET A 201 12.26 -3.12 -0.97
C MET A 201 13.65 -3.26 -0.34
N GLY A 202 14.71 -2.87 -1.06
CA GLY A 202 16.09 -3.03 -0.59
C GLY A 202 16.53 -4.51 -0.51
N GLU A 203 17.67 -4.75 0.15
CA GLU A 203 18.23 -6.09 0.31
C GLU A 203 17.78 -6.75 1.61
N GLN A 204 17.61 -5.97 2.67
CA GLN A 204 17.16 -6.43 3.98
C GLN A 204 15.71 -5.99 4.24
N THR A 205 14.77 -6.66 3.60
CA THR A 205 13.34 -6.38 3.78
C THR A 205 12.69 -7.43 4.68
N SER A 206 11.97 -6.95 5.68
CA SER A 206 11.14 -7.77 6.56
C SER A 206 9.65 -7.58 6.29
N PHE A 207 8.80 -8.24 7.04
CA PHE A 207 7.35 -8.21 6.82
C PHE A 207 6.56 -8.16 8.14
N VAL A 208 5.32 -7.69 8.03
CA VAL A 208 4.27 -7.90 9.04
C VAL A 208 3.19 -8.73 8.36
N LEU A 209 2.94 -9.93 8.89
CA LEU A 209 1.85 -10.78 8.40
C LEU A 209 0.52 -10.22 8.87
N VAL A 210 -0.41 -10.07 7.93
CA VAL A 210 -1.77 -9.63 8.21
C VAL A 210 -2.71 -10.81 8.00
N ASP A 211 -3.30 -11.27 9.08
CA ASP A 211 -4.28 -12.34 9.06
C ASP A 211 -5.68 -11.83 8.69
N GLY A 212 -6.48 -12.74 8.13
CA GLY A 212 -7.85 -12.47 7.73
C GLY A 212 -7.98 -11.86 6.32
N PRO A 213 -9.20 -11.56 5.91
CA PRO A 213 -9.46 -11.05 4.56
C PRO A 213 -8.97 -9.61 4.42
N VAL A 214 -7.97 -9.43 3.57
CA VAL A 214 -7.52 -8.11 3.12
C VAL A 214 -8.00 -7.90 1.69
N ILE A 215 -8.72 -6.80 1.48
CA ILE A 215 -9.21 -6.44 0.15
C ILE A 215 -8.31 -5.36 -0.41
N ASN A 216 -7.87 -5.57 -1.64
CA ASN A 216 -7.30 -4.54 -2.49
C ASN A 216 -8.32 -4.22 -3.59
N ILE A 217 -8.83 -3.00 -3.59
CA ILE A 217 -9.89 -2.59 -4.50
C ILE A 217 -9.31 -2.23 -5.86
N ASP A 218 -9.62 -3.03 -6.90
CA ASP A 218 -9.25 -2.78 -8.29
C ASP A 218 -10.46 -2.80 -9.23
N THR A 219 -11.53 -3.50 -8.86
CA THR A 219 -12.75 -3.68 -9.66
C THR A 219 -14.00 -3.24 -8.89
N GLU A 220 -15.14 -3.14 -9.58
CA GLU A 220 -16.46 -2.90 -8.93
C GLU A 220 -16.85 -4.05 -8.00
N LEU A 221 -16.46 -5.27 -8.30
CA LEU A 221 -16.72 -6.43 -7.45
C LEU A 221 -15.95 -6.32 -6.12
N ASP A 222 -14.72 -5.82 -6.16
CA ASP A 222 -13.94 -5.59 -4.95
C ASP A 222 -14.60 -4.56 -4.04
N PHE A 223 -15.23 -3.51 -4.61
CA PHE A 223 -16.02 -2.55 -3.84
C PHE A 223 -17.17 -3.22 -3.11
N GLN A 224 -17.97 -4.02 -3.82
CA GLN A 224 -19.11 -4.73 -3.22
C GLN A 224 -18.65 -5.68 -2.11
N PHE A 225 -17.54 -6.38 -2.34
CA PHE A 225 -16.98 -7.29 -1.34
C PHE A 225 -16.40 -6.54 -0.14
N ALA A 226 -15.74 -5.40 -0.37
CA ALA A 226 -15.27 -4.52 0.71
C ALA A 226 -16.41 -4.00 1.57
N GLU A 227 -17.50 -3.52 0.95
CA GLU A 227 -18.70 -3.07 1.67
C GLU A 227 -19.32 -4.20 2.52
N PHE A 228 -19.42 -5.39 1.94
CA PHE A 228 -19.93 -6.55 2.65
C PHE A 228 -19.11 -6.86 3.90
N LEU A 229 -17.77 -6.95 3.77
CA LEU A 229 -16.90 -7.28 4.91
C LEU A 229 -16.90 -6.20 5.99
N LEU A 230 -16.91 -4.92 5.61
CA LEU A 230 -16.97 -3.83 6.59
C LEU A 230 -18.29 -3.80 7.36
N ARG A 231 -19.42 -4.14 6.70
CA ARG A 231 -20.72 -4.27 7.39
C ARG A 231 -20.71 -5.44 8.38
N GLN A 232 -20.09 -6.56 8.03
CA GLN A 232 -19.99 -7.73 8.93
C GLN A 232 -19.13 -7.40 10.17
N ALA A 233 -18.02 -6.68 9.98
CA ALA A 233 -17.16 -6.27 11.09
C ALA A 233 -17.88 -5.30 12.07
N GLY A 234 -18.68 -4.35 11.55
CA GLY A 234 -19.44 -3.41 12.39
C GLY A 234 -20.71 -3.99 13.04
N SER A 235 -21.07 -5.23 12.73
CA SER A 235 -22.23 -5.92 13.33
C SER A 235 -21.85 -6.75 14.56
N HIS A 236 -20.58 -6.75 14.96
CA HIS A 236 -20.05 -7.56 16.06
C HIS A 236 -19.55 -6.70 17.24
N ASP A 237 -19.65 -5.37 17.12
CA ASP A 237 -19.47 -4.38 18.19
C ASP A 237 -20.84 -3.89 18.73
#